data_87d14fd37846b4231bcac24277a1e4dd
#
_entry.id   87d14fd37846b4231bcac24277a1e4dd
#
_cell.length_a   1.000
_cell.length_b   1.000
_cell.length_c   1.000
_cell.angle_alpha   90.00
_cell.angle_beta   90.00
_cell.angle_gamma   90.00
#
_symmetry.space_group_name_H-M   'P 1'
#
loop_
_entity.id
_entity.type
_entity.pdbx_description
1 polymer ?
#
loop_
_entity_poly.entity_id
_entity_poly.type
_entity_poly.pdbx_seq_one_letter_code
_entity_poly.pdbx_strand_id
1 'polypeptide(L)'
;MLSPPILVPPTPGRPLLLYLSVSNMTLGCILTQIDDSRKERAIYYLSKRMLEYEVKYVMIERLFLALVWATRRLRHYMTEYSVI
;
A
#
# COMPACT_ATOMS: atom_id res chain seq x y z
N MET A 1 4.22 3.40 -16.40
CA MET A 1 2.93 3.75 -15.77
C MET A 1 3.15 4.84 -14.73
N LEU A 2 2.32 5.86 -14.78
CA LEU A 2 2.43 6.95 -13.83
C LEU A 2 1.89 6.53 -12.48
N SER A 3 2.58 6.94 -11.41
CA SER A 3 2.06 6.75 -10.07
C SER A 3 0.82 7.61 -9.86
N PRO A 4 -0.23 7.11 -9.19
CA PRO A 4 -1.37 7.95 -8.90
C PRO A 4 -0.95 9.09 -7.97
N PRO A 5 -1.61 10.25 -8.06
CA PRO A 5 -1.33 11.37 -7.17
C PRO A 5 -1.74 11.03 -5.73
N ILE A 6 -1.17 11.77 -4.78
CA ILE A 6 -1.61 11.68 -3.39
C ILE A 6 -3.04 12.20 -3.34
N LEU A 7 -3.94 11.38 -2.79
CA LEU A 7 -5.36 11.70 -2.73
C LEU A 7 -5.66 12.70 -1.62
N VAL A 8 -5.05 12.52 -0.45
CA VAL A 8 -5.18 13.40 0.70
C VAL A 8 -3.84 13.44 1.41
N PRO A 9 -3.31 14.61 1.77
CA PRO A 9 -2.05 14.66 2.53
C PRO A 9 -2.26 14.09 3.93
N PRO A 10 -1.29 13.31 4.45
CA PRO A 10 -1.42 12.74 5.78
C PRO A 10 -1.25 13.80 6.87
N THR A 11 -1.91 13.59 8.00
CA THR A 11 -1.77 14.43 9.18
C THR A 11 -0.57 13.95 10.01
N PRO A 12 0.39 14.83 10.35
CA PRO A 12 1.52 14.42 11.18
C PRO A 12 1.09 13.88 12.53
N GLY A 13 1.82 12.91 13.03
CA GLY A 13 1.60 12.34 14.36
C GLY A 13 0.53 11.27 14.45
N ARG A 14 -0.19 11.00 13.38
CA ARG A 14 -1.19 9.92 13.34
C ARG A 14 -0.66 8.73 12.57
N PRO A 15 -0.92 7.51 13.04
CA PRO A 15 -0.47 6.33 12.32
C PRO A 15 -1.21 6.16 10.99
N LEU A 16 -0.55 5.49 10.07
CA LEU A 16 -1.12 5.14 8.78
C LEU A 16 -1.51 3.66 8.78
N LEU A 17 -2.55 3.35 8.04
CA LEU A 17 -3.01 1.97 7.85
C LEU A 17 -2.64 1.53 6.44
N LEU A 18 -2.04 0.35 6.34
CA LEU A 18 -1.67 -0.22 5.06
C LEU A 18 -2.53 -1.43 4.76
N TYR A 19 -3.24 -1.37 3.65
CA TYR A 19 -4.03 -2.49 3.15
C TYR A 19 -3.36 -3.06 1.92
N LEU A 20 -3.17 -4.37 1.90
CA LEU A 20 -2.62 -5.08 0.76
C LEU A 20 -3.72 -5.89 0.09
N SER A 21 -3.69 -5.89 -1.22
CA SER A 21 -4.63 -6.66 -2.03
C SER A 21 -3.84 -7.49 -3.03
N VAL A 22 -4.17 -8.77 -3.12
CA VAL A 22 -3.52 -9.68 -4.04
C VAL A 22 -4.62 -10.42 -4.81
N SER A 23 -4.56 -10.32 -6.12
CA SER A 23 -5.44 -11.07 -7.01
C SER A 23 -4.60 -12.05 -7.83
N ASN A 24 -5.24 -12.71 -8.80
CA ASN A 24 -4.52 -13.65 -9.66
C ASN A 24 -3.40 -12.98 -10.47
N MET A 25 -3.60 -11.71 -10.85
CA MET A 25 -2.71 -11.03 -11.77
C MET A 25 -2.14 -9.72 -11.24
N THR A 26 -2.69 -9.19 -10.14
CA THR A 26 -2.32 -7.86 -9.68
C THR A 26 -2.00 -7.83 -8.20
N LEU A 27 -1.12 -6.90 -7.84
CA LEU A 27 -0.84 -6.51 -6.47
C LEU A 27 -1.34 -5.08 -6.28
N GLY A 28 -1.94 -4.82 -5.14
CA GLY A 28 -2.38 -3.48 -4.81
C GLY A 28 -2.08 -3.12 -3.38
N CYS A 29 -1.93 -1.84 -3.10
CA CYS A 29 -1.86 -1.37 -1.73
C CYS A 29 -2.56 -0.02 -1.62
N ILE A 30 -3.19 0.21 -0.48
CA ILE A 30 -3.83 1.48 -0.15
C ILE A 30 -3.28 1.89 1.19
N LEU A 31 -2.78 3.13 1.25
CA LEU A 31 -2.35 3.73 2.50
C LEU A 31 -3.44 4.70 2.94
N THR A 32 -3.95 4.51 4.14
CA THR A 32 -5.05 5.32 4.66
C THR A 32 -4.69 5.90 6.02
N GLN A 33 -5.49 6.85 6.46
CA GLN A 33 -5.35 7.47 7.77
C GLN A 33 -6.74 7.84 8.28
N ILE A 34 -6.95 7.66 9.58
CA ILE A 34 -8.20 8.07 10.22
C ILE A 34 -8.09 9.54 10.58
N ASP A 35 -9.06 10.34 10.14
CA ASP A 35 -9.08 11.79 10.38
C ASP A 35 -9.74 12.14 11.73
N ASP A 36 -9.84 13.44 12.01
CA ASP A 36 -10.44 13.92 13.26
C ASP A 36 -11.92 13.54 13.40
N SER A 37 -12.59 13.31 12.29
CA SER A 37 -13.99 12.86 12.27
C SER A 37 -14.13 11.36 12.41
N ARG A 38 -13.02 10.66 12.66
CA ARG A 38 -12.93 9.19 12.74
C ARG A 38 -13.32 8.51 11.44
N LYS A 39 -13.17 9.22 10.32
CA LYS A 39 -13.34 8.65 8.98
C LYS A 39 -12.00 8.27 8.41
N GLU A 40 -11.96 7.12 7.76
CA GLU A 40 -10.76 6.66 7.10
C GLU A 40 -10.64 7.34 5.73
N ARG A 41 -9.48 7.93 5.47
CA ARG A 41 -9.23 8.61 4.21
C ARG A 41 -8.05 7.98 3.50
N ALA A 42 -8.19 7.78 2.21
CA ALA A 42 -7.11 7.25 1.40
C ALA A 42 -6.04 8.32 1.18
N ILE A 43 -4.80 7.97 1.51
CA ILE A 43 -3.65 8.84 1.34
C ILE A 43 -2.98 8.55 0.00
N TYR A 44 -2.78 7.27 -0.29
CA TYR A 44 -2.04 6.86 -1.48
C TYR A 44 -2.51 5.49 -1.93
N TYR A 45 -2.54 5.30 -3.22
CA TYR A 45 -2.97 4.04 -3.82
C TYR A 45 -1.95 3.62 -4.86
N LEU A 46 -1.55 2.37 -4.83
CA LEU A 46 -0.67 1.79 -5.83
C LEU A 46 -1.21 0.44 -6.28
N SER A 47 -1.04 0.16 -7.54
CA SER A 47 -1.28 -1.18 -8.03
C SER A 47 -0.22 -1.53 -9.07
N LYS A 48 0.06 -2.80 -9.18
CA LYS A 48 0.98 -3.28 -10.20
C LYS A 48 0.50 -4.65 -10.68
N ARG A 49 0.70 -4.89 -11.97
CA ARG A 49 0.44 -6.20 -12.54
C ARG A 49 1.59 -7.12 -12.19
N MET A 50 1.29 -8.33 -11.74
CA MET A 50 2.32 -9.30 -11.42
C MET A 50 3.03 -9.74 -12.70
N LEU A 51 4.34 -9.94 -12.58
CA LEU A 51 5.12 -10.52 -13.64
C LEU A 51 4.74 -11.99 -13.81
N GLU A 52 4.99 -12.54 -14.99
CA GLU A 52 4.57 -13.89 -15.31
C GLU A 52 5.09 -14.93 -14.31
N TYR A 53 6.34 -14.82 -13.89
CA TYR A 53 6.89 -15.74 -12.90
C TYR A 53 6.31 -15.52 -11.49
N GLU A 54 5.86 -14.31 -11.17
CA GLU A 54 5.26 -14.00 -9.88
C GLU A 54 3.88 -14.65 -9.73
N VAL A 55 3.15 -14.80 -10.82
CA VAL A 55 1.82 -15.41 -10.82
C VAL A 55 1.88 -16.88 -10.38
N LYS A 56 3.03 -17.51 -10.58
CA LYS A 56 3.21 -18.92 -10.23
C LYS A 56 3.42 -19.16 -8.74
N TYR A 57 3.64 -18.10 -7.96
CA TYR A 57 3.82 -18.23 -6.53
C TYR A 57 2.51 -18.62 -5.84
N VAL A 58 2.62 -19.36 -4.74
CA VAL A 58 1.45 -19.65 -3.91
C VAL A 58 0.99 -18.37 -3.20
N MET A 59 -0.24 -18.39 -2.69
CA MET A 59 -0.85 -17.17 -2.14
C MET A 59 0.00 -16.49 -1.05
N ILE A 60 0.58 -17.26 -0.14
CA ILE A 60 1.38 -16.67 0.93
C ILE A 60 2.64 -15.98 0.40
N GLU A 61 3.24 -16.54 -0.64
CA GLU A 61 4.40 -15.93 -1.29
C GLU A 61 4.01 -14.66 -2.02
N ARG A 62 2.82 -14.63 -2.63
CA ARG A 62 2.29 -13.43 -3.27
C ARG A 62 2.04 -12.32 -2.26
N LEU A 63 1.50 -12.66 -1.09
CA LEU A 63 1.28 -11.69 -0.02
C LEU A 63 2.61 -11.13 0.49
N PHE A 64 3.60 -11.98 0.66
CA PHE A 64 4.93 -11.55 1.07
C PHE A 64 5.55 -10.63 0.03
N LEU A 65 5.42 -10.98 -1.24
CA LEU A 65 5.91 -10.17 -2.34
C LEU A 65 5.22 -8.80 -2.36
N ALA A 66 3.91 -8.78 -2.14
CA ALA A 66 3.14 -7.54 -2.07
C ALA A 66 3.63 -6.65 -0.92
N LEU A 67 3.91 -7.25 0.23
CA LEU A 67 4.41 -6.49 1.39
C LEU A 67 5.78 -5.88 1.09
N VAL A 68 6.70 -6.66 0.53
CA VAL A 68 8.03 -6.16 0.18
C VAL A 68 7.92 -5.04 -0.85
N TRP A 69 7.12 -5.22 -1.88
CA TRP A 69 6.91 -4.21 -2.90
C TRP A 69 6.31 -2.93 -2.31
N ALA A 70 5.27 -3.05 -1.49
CA ALA A 70 4.62 -1.90 -0.89
C ALA A 70 5.56 -1.12 0.03
N THR A 71 6.33 -1.82 0.88
CA THR A 71 7.25 -1.16 1.79
C THR A 71 8.36 -0.42 1.04
N ARG A 72 8.83 -0.96 -0.06
CA ARG A 72 9.83 -0.28 -0.89
C ARG A 72 9.28 0.97 -1.56
N ARG A 73 8.08 0.87 -2.11
CA ARG A 73 7.45 1.99 -2.82
C ARG A 73 7.02 3.10 -1.88
N LEU A 74 6.67 2.76 -0.65
CA LEU A 74 6.16 3.71 0.34
C LEU A 74 7.18 4.00 1.44
N ARG A 75 8.47 3.78 1.15
CA ARG A 75 9.52 3.84 2.16
C ARG A 75 9.52 5.12 2.98
N HIS A 76 9.35 6.28 2.36
CA HIS A 76 9.38 7.55 3.09
C HIS A 76 8.19 7.70 4.05
N TYR A 77 7.02 7.12 3.71
CA TYR A 77 5.91 7.07 4.66
C TYR A 77 6.24 6.17 5.85
N MET A 78 6.94 5.05 5.58
CA MET A 78 7.32 4.11 6.64
C MET A 78 8.32 4.72 7.64
N THR A 79 9.16 5.65 7.19
CA THR A 79 10.14 6.30 8.06
C THR A 79 9.56 7.48 8.84
N GLU A 80 8.56 8.17 8.29
CA GLU A 80 8.00 9.37 8.91
C GLU A 80 6.77 9.10 9.77
N TYR A 81 6.07 7.97 9.53
CA TYR A 81 4.83 7.64 10.22
C TYR A 81 4.87 6.22 10.74
N SER A 82 4.15 5.99 11.84
CA SER A 82 3.87 4.61 12.25
C SER A 82 2.88 4.02 11.27
N VAL A 83 3.14 2.79 10.84
CA VAL A 83 2.26 2.10 9.88
C VAL A 83 1.78 0.80 10.50
N ILE A 84 0.49 0.60 10.42
CA ILE A 84 -0.16 -0.58 10.97
C ILE A 84 -0.60 -1.50 9.84
#